data_d8172e00348013df549a7454ede18757
#
_entry.id   d8172e00348013df549a7454ede18757
#
_cell.length_a   1.000
_cell.length_b   1.000
_cell.length_c   1.000
_cell.angle_alpha   90.00
_cell.angle_beta   90.00
_cell.angle_gamma   90.00
#
_symmetry.space_group_name_H-M   'P 1'
#
loop_
_entity.id
_entity.type
_entity.pdbx_description
1 polymer ?
#
loop_
_entity_poly.entity_id
_entity_poly.type
_entity_poly.pdbx_seq_one_letter_code
_entity_poly.pdbx_strand_id
1 'polypeptide(L)'
;AYQGVEGSYGHGAALQYFGQDADVYHVKSMEDAMVEVEEGRADYAVLPIENSSAGAVSDNYDLLVKHNVYIVGETELAVNHALLGLPGATLEDIRQVYSHPQALMQCSQYLNSHRQWRQVSMENTAVSAKKVLEDADVTQAAVASEIAGKLYGLKVLQPSINYNKNNVTRFIILAK
;
A
#
# COMPACT_ATOMS: atom_id res chain seq x y z
N ALA A 1 -14.75 -3.55 3.74
CA ALA A 1 -14.22 -2.56 2.76
C ALA A 1 -12.91 -1.96 3.25
N TYR A 2 -12.02 -1.64 2.35
CA TYR A 2 -10.80 -0.88 2.65
C TYR A 2 -10.63 0.26 1.64
N GLN A 3 -9.96 1.33 2.05
CA GLN A 3 -9.69 2.45 1.15
C GLN A 3 -8.43 2.17 0.33
N GLY A 4 -8.48 2.49 -0.93
CA GLY A 4 -7.31 2.42 -1.82
C GLY A 4 -7.59 1.62 -3.07
N VAL A 5 -6.63 0.77 -3.43
CA VAL A 5 -6.69 -0.10 -4.60
C VAL A 5 -6.22 -1.49 -4.20
N GLU A 6 -6.46 -2.47 -5.07
CA GLU A 6 -5.92 -3.81 -4.87
C GLU A 6 -4.39 -3.76 -4.80
N GLY A 7 -3.81 -4.50 -3.87
CA GLY A 7 -2.37 -4.53 -3.63
C GLY A 7 -1.84 -3.43 -2.72
N SER A 8 -2.71 -2.54 -2.23
CA SER A 8 -2.32 -1.51 -1.26
C SER A 8 -2.05 -2.12 0.12
N TYR A 9 -1.45 -1.32 1.01
CA TYR A 9 -1.25 -1.74 2.40
C TYR A 9 -2.59 -1.95 3.13
N GLY A 10 -3.63 -1.18 2.79
CA GLY A 10 -4.98 -1.40 3.31
C GLY A 10 -5.54 -2.77 2.94
N HIS A 11 -5.30 -3.21 1.71
CA HIS A 11 -5.63 -4.56 1.27
C HIS A 11 -4.91 -5.61 2.14
N GLY A 12 -3.62 -5.41 2.34
CA GLY A 12 -2.80 -6.31 3.19
C GLY A 12 -3.29 -6.36 4.63
N ALA A 13 -3.65 -5.23 5.21
CA ALA A 13 -4.19 -5.16 6.57
C ALA A 13 -5.52 -5.90 6.70
N ALA A 14 -6.41 -5.76 5.72
CA ALA A 14 -7.69 -6.48 5.70
C ALA A 14 -7.48 -8.00 5.66
N LEU A 15 -6.60 -8.47 4.80
CA LEU A 15 -6.30 -9.90 4.70
C LEU A 15 -5.59 -10.43 5.95
N GLN A 16 -4.73 -9.62 6.57
CA GLN A 16 -4.05 -10.01 7.81
C GLN A 16 -5.04 -10.18 8.97
N TYR A 17 -5.99 -9.27 9.09
CA TYR A 17 -6.94 -9.30 10.19
C TYR A 17 -8.04 -10.36 10.00
N PHE A 18 -8.61 -10.45 8.80
CA PHE A 18 -9.76 -11.32 8.52
C PHE A 18 -9.39 -12.66 7.89
N GLY A 19 -8.15 -12.83 7.43
CA GLY A 19 -7.68 -14.04 6.75
C GLY A 19 -7.63 -13.89 5.25
N GLN A 20 -6.83 -14.76 4.60
CA GLN A 20 -6.59 -14.69 3.16
C GLN A 20 -7.83 -15.00 2.31
N ASP A 21 -8.79 -15.72 2.87
CA ASP A 21 -10.03 -16.10 2.20
C ASP A 21 -11.17 -15.10 2.42
N ALA A 22 -10.92 -14.00 3.12
CA ALA A 22 -11.93 -12.99 3.38
C ALA A 22 -12.37 -12.31 2.08
N ASP A 23 -13.67 -12.04 1.99
CA ASP A 23 -14.26 -11.30 0.89
C ASP A 23 -14.01 -9.80 1.13
N VAL A 24 -12.97 -9.27 0.53
CA VAL A 24 -12.54 -7.88 0.69
C VAL A 24 -12.68 -7.10 -0.61
N TYR A 25 -13.06 -5.83 -0.51
CA TYR A 25 -13.15 -4.96 -1.66
C TYR A 25 -12.71 -3.54 -1.30
N HIS A 26 -12.23 -2.82 -2.30
CA HIS A 26 -11.73 -1.47 -2.11
C HIS A 26 -12.76 -0.42 -2.44
N VAL A 27 -12.63 0.73 -1.78
CA VAL A 27 -13.38 1.93 -2.07
C VAL A 27 -12.41 3.10 -2.22
N LYS A 28 -12.89 4.16 -2.83
CA LYS A 28 -12.03 5.26 -3.24
C LYS A 28 -11.55 6.12 -2.06
N SER A 29 -12.43 6.39 -1.09
CA SER A 29 -12.09 7.27 0.03
C SER A 29 -12.31 6.59 1.37
N MET A 30 -11.71 7.16 2.41
CA MET A 30 -11.91 6.72 3.80
C MET A 30 -13.37 6.82 4.21
N GLU A 31 -14.01 7.94 3.84
CA GLU A 31 -15.43 8.15 4.14
C GLU A 31 -16.32 7.12 3.43
N ASP A 32 -16.01 6.77 2.18
CA ASP A 32 -16.75 5.74 1.46
C ASP A 32 -16.73 4.40 2.20
N ALA A 33 -15.60 4.05 2.81
CA ALA A 33 -15.51 2.81 3.60
C ALA A 33 -16.43 2.85 4.82
N MET A 34 -16.53 3.98 5.49
CA MET A 34 -17.43 4.16 6.63
C MET A 34 -18.90 4.09 6.20
N VAL A 35 -19.24 4.71 5.07
CA VAL A 35 -20.59 4.69 4.50
C VAL A 35 -20.99 3.26 4.13
N GLU A 36 -20.09 2.47 3.58
CA GLU A 36 -20.35 1.06 3.26
C GLU A 36 -20.80 0.28 4.51
N VAL A 37 -20.16 0.53 5.63
CA VAL A 37 -20.50 -0.10 6.90
C VAL A 37 -21.83 0.44 7.44
N GLU A 38 -22.03 1.76 7.44
CA GLU A 38 -23.26 2.37 7.93
C GLU A 38 -24.50 1.88 7.18
N GLU A 39 -24.39 1.71 5.87
CA GLU A 39 -25.47 1.28 5.01
C GLU A 39 -25.62 -0.23 4.91
N GLY A 40 -24.78 -0.99 5.61
CA GLY A 40 -24.87 -2.44 5.71
C GLY A 40 -24.35 -3.21 4.50
N ARG A 41 -23.67 -2.54 3.55
CA ARG A 41 -23.06 -3.20 2.40
C ARG A 41 -21.77 -3.93 2.76
N ALA A 42 -21.08 -3.46 3.78
CA ALA A 42 -19.90 -4.13 4.34
C ALA A 42 -20.15 -4.40 5.84
N ASP A 43 -19.64 -5.51 6.33
CA ASP A 43 -19.69 -5.82 7.76
C ASP A 43 -18.66 -4.99 8.53
N TYR A 44 -17.52 -4.75 7.90
CA TYR A 44 -16.37 -4.04 8.51
C TYR A 44 -15.70 -3.12 7.51
N ALA A 45 -15.03 -2.09 8.04
CA ALA A 45 -14.11 -1.26 7.30
C ALA A 45 -12.72 -1.32 7.93
N VAL A 46 -11.68 -1.25 7.11
CA VAL A 46 -10.28 -1.24 7.54
C VAL A 46 -9.66 0.06 7.08
N LEU A 47 -9.25 0.90 8.01
CA LEU A 47 -8.72 2.23 7.73
C LEU A 47 -7.42 2.50 8.49
N PRO A 48 -6.43 3.16 7.87
CA PRO A 48 -5.23 3.57 8.58
C PRO A 48 -5.55 4.69 9.55
N ILE A 49 -4.99 4.63 10.75
CA ILE A 49 -5.17 5.67 11.78
C ILE A 49 -3.86 6.39 12.09
N GLU A 50 -2.75 5.70 11.96
CA GLU A 50 -1.44 6.22 12.31
C GLU A 50 -0.33 5.46 11.59
N ASN A 51 0.71 6.19 11.18
CA ASN A 51 1.93 5.60 10.65
C ASN A 51 3.11 6.10 11.48
N SER A 52 4.03 5.21 11.84
CA SER A 52 5.16 5.53 12.70
C SER A 52 6.11 6.58 12.13
N SER A 53 6.16 6.73 10.81
CA SER A 53 6.99 7.74 10.14
C SER A 53 6.24 9.00 9.76
N ALA A 54 4.98 8.87 9.33
CA ALA A 54 4.16 9.98 8.83
C ALA A 54 3.24 10.58 9.90
N GLY A 55 3.02 9.89 11.02
CA GLY A 55 2.17 10.35 12.11
C GLY A 55 0.70 9.96 11.93
N ALA A 56 -0.18 10.67 12.63
CA ALA A 56 -1.61 10.38 12.64
C ALA A 56 -2.29 10.76 11.32
N VAL A 57 -3.27 9.96 10.92
CA VAL A 57 -4.15 10.27 9.79
C VAL A 57 -5.34 11.05 10.38
N SER A 58 -5.16 12.35 10.58
CA SER A 58 -6.10 13.20 11.33
C SER A 58 -7.49 13.27 10.74
N ASP A 59 -7.61 13.19 9.41
CA ASP A 59 -8.92 13.22 8.74
C ASP A 59 -9.82 12.06 9.18
N ASN A 60 -9.24 10.92 9.53
CA ASN A 60 -10.01 9.76 9.99
C ASN A 60 -10.63 9.96 11.37
N TYR A 61 -10.00 10.75 12.24
CA TYR A 61 -10.57 11.07 13.55
C TYR A 61 -11.84 11.92 13.39
N ASP A 62 -11.83 12.89 12.50
CA ASP A 62 -12.99 13.72 12.23
C ASP A 62 -14.14 12.91 11.63
N LEU A 63 -13.83 11.98 10.73
CA LEU A 63 -14.81 11.09 10.13
C LEU A 63 -15.43 10.14 11.15
N LEU A 64 -14.65 9.67 12.13
CA LEU A 64 -15.17 8.81 13.21
C LEU A 64 -16.21 9.53 14.05
N VAL A 65 -16.07 10.83 14.23
CA VAL A 65 -17.06 11.65 14.97
C VAL A 65 -18.32 11.86 14.13
N LYS A 66 -18.16 12.02 12.81
CA LYS A 66 -19.26 12.31 11.87
C LYS A 66 -20.15 11.09 11.61
N HIS A 67 -19.55 9.92 11.51
CA HIS A 67 -20.25 8.70 11.09
C HIS A 67 -20.61 7.79 12.27
N ASN A 68 -21.69 7.04 12.11
CA ASN A 68 -22.18 6.13 13.14
C ASN A 68 -21.51 4.76 13.02
N VAL A 69 -20.22 4.74 13.27
CA VAL A 69 -19.37 3.54 13.26
C VAL A 69 -18.53 3.50 14.52
N TYR A 70 -18.12 2.29 14.90
CA TYR A 70 -17.36 2.06 16.14
C TYR A 70 -16.09 1.28 15.83
N ILE A 71 -15.03 1.58 16.58
CA ILE A 71 -13.79 0.83 16.52
C ILE A 71 -13.99 -0.49 17.27
N VAL A 72 -13.87 -1.60 16.57
CA VAL A 72 -14.04 -2.95 17.14
C VAL A 72 -12.75 -3.75 17.17
N GLY A 73 -11.69 -3.25 16.58
CA GLY A 73 -10.39 -3.90 16.58
C GLY A 73 -9.33 -3.04 15.96
N GLU A 74 -8.10 -3.54 16.01
CA GLU A 74 -6.97 -2.90 15.35
C GLU A 74 -5.96 -3.95 14.89
N THR A 75 -5.15 -3.58 13.91
CA THR A 75 -4.04 -4.40 13.45
C THR A 75 -2.90 -3.49 13.00
N GLU A 76 -1.69 -4.01 13.08
CA GLU A 76 -0.50 -3.30 12.61
C GLU A 76 0.07 -4.04 11.41
N LEU A 77 0.52 -3.28 10.43
CA LEU A 77 1.18 -3.83 9.25
C LEU A 77 2.52 -3.12 9.06
N ALA A 78 3.58 -3.92 8.97
CA ALA A 78 4.90 -3.40 8.64
C ALA A 78 4.89 -2.85 7.21
N VAL A 79 5.37 -1.62 7.05
CA VAL A 79 5.50 -1.00 5.73
C VAL A 79 6.89 -1.30 5.21
N ASN A 80 7.01 -2.38 4.46
CA ASN A 80 8.24 -2.80 3.82
C ASN A 80 8.10 -2.64 2.32
N HIS A 81 8.81 -1.64 1.79
CA HIS A 81 8.85 -1.42 0.35
C HIS A 81 9.89 -2.35 -0.29
N ALA A 82 9.51 -2.93 -1.41
CA ALA A 82 10.39 -3.76 -2.22
C ALA A 82 10.55 -3.15 -3.59
N LEU A 83 11.67 -3.44 -4.24
CA LEU A 83 11.84 -3.14 -5.65
C LEU A 83 11.30 -4.30 -6.46
N LEU A 84 10.25 -4.06 -7.24
CA LEU A 84 9.54 -5.06 -8.01
C LEU A 84 9.78 -4.86 -9.50
N GLY A 85 10.00 -5.94 -10.21
CA GLY A 85 10.19 -5.92 -11.67
C GLY A 85 9.47 -7.08 -12.33
N LEU A 86 9.51 -7.10 -13.65
CA LEU A 86 8.95 -8.22 -14.41
C LEU A 86 9.72 -9.52 -14.15
N PRO A 87 9.04 -10.68 -14.24
CA PRO A 87 9.75 -11.96 -14.22
C PRO A 87 10.83 -11.97 -15.31
N GLY A 88 12.04 -12.34 -14.95
CA GLY A 88 13.17 -12.32 -15.88
C GLY A 88 13.96 -11.01 -15.90
N ALA A 89 13.46 -9.93 -15.30
CA ALA A 89 14.22 -8.70 -15.15
C ALA A 89 15.31 -8.86 -14.10
N THR A 90 16.41 -8.12 -14.26
CA THR A 90 17.50 -8.03 -13.27
C THR A 90 17.70 -6.57 -12.88
N LEU A 91 18.43 -6.34 -11.79
CA LEU A 91 18.77 -4.96 -11.37
C LEU A 91 19.49 -4.18 -12.47
N GLU A 92 20.29 -4.84 -13.27
CA GLU A 92 21.04 -4.23 -14.38
C GLU A 92 20.14 -3.76 -15.51
N ASP A 93 18.98 -4.35 -15.69
CA ASP A 93 18.01 -3.96 -16.72
C ASP A 93 17.32 -2.66 -16.39
N ILE A 94 17.20 -2.31 -15.14
CA ILE A 94 16.35 -1.21 -14.67
C ILE A 94 16.91 0.16 -15.08
N ARG A 95 16.00 1.01 -15.59
CA ARG A 95 16.29 2.41 -15.97
C ARG A 95 15.30 3.39 -15.35
N GLN A 96 14.04 2.98 -15.11
CA GLN A 96 13.02 3.80 -14.48
C GLN A 96 12.43 3.08 -13.29
N VAL A 97 12.16 3.86 -12.23
CA VAL A 97 11.54 3.36 -11.00
C VAL A 97 10.33 4.22 -10.68
N TYR A 98 9.18 3.60 -10.55
CA TYR A 98 7.89 4.26 -10.32
C TYR A 98 7.40 4.01 -8.91
N SER A 99 6.92 5.04 -8.24
CA SER A 99 6.26 4.90 -6.94
C SER A 99 5.60 6.21 -6.50
N HIS A 100 4.91 6.16 -5.38
CA HIS A 100 4.41 7.35 -4.71
C HIS A 100 5.59 8.18 -4.15
N PRO A 101 5.53 9.53 -4.17
CA PRO A 101 6.61 10.36 -3.67
C PRO A 101 7.09 10.03 -2.27
N GLN A 102 6.17 9.71 -1.36
CA GLN A 102 6.52 9.34 0.01
C GLN A 102 7.34 8.05 0.06
N ALA A 103 6.97 7.04 -0.72
CA ALA A 103 7.72 5.78 -0.79
C ALA A 103 9.11 6.00 -1.42
N LEU A 104 9.19 6.82 -2.45
CA LEU A 104 10.48 7.18 -3.06
C LEU A 104 11.39 7.85 -2.03
N MET A 105 10.85 8.75 -1.23
CA MET A 105 11.60 9.41 -0.16
C MET A 105 12.06 8.42 0.91
N GLN A 106 11.20 7.52 1.32
CA GLN A 106 11.53 6.49 2.32
C GLN A 106 12.59 5.51 1.84
N CYS A 107 12.75 5.37 0.55
CA CYS A 107 13.73 4.48 -0.08
C CYS A 107 14.89 5.25 -0.72
N SER A 108 15.03 6.54 -0.43
CA SER A 108 15.98 7.42 -1.13
C SER A 108 17.44 6.96 -0.99
N GLN A 109 17.85 6.41 0.15
CA GLN A 109 19.21 5.92 0.33
C GLN A 109 19.54 4.81 -0.67
N TYR A 110 18.65 3.84 -0.79
CA TYR A 110 18.82 2.75 -1.76
C TYR A 110 18.73 3.25 -3.19
N LEU A 111 17.69 4.01 -3.52
CA LEU A 111 17.45 4.48 -4.88
C LEU A 111 18.56 5.41 -5.39
N ASN A 112 19.04 6.30 -4.53
CA ASN A 112 20.08 7.26 -4.92
C ASN A 112 21.47 6.62 -5.06
N SER A 113 21.68 5.43 -4.56
CA SER A 113 22.90 4.65 -4.80
C SER A 113 22.94 4.11 -6.24
N HIS A 114 21.81 4.10 -6.92
CA HIS A 114 21.67 3.69 -8.33
C HIS A 114 21.36 4.91 -9.20
N ARG A 115 22.38 5.70 -9.48
CA ARG A 115 22.23 6.99 -10.18
C ARG A 115 21.68 6.89 -11.60
N GLN A 116 21.82 5.73 -12.23
CA GLN A 116 21.31 5.47 -13.57
C GLN A 116 19.79 5.26 -13.60
N TRP A 117 19.14 5.12 -12.46
CA TRP A 117 17.70 4.95 -12.38
C TRP A 117 17.00 6.31 -12.32
N ARG A 118 16.04 6.49 -13.22
CA ARG A 118 15.15 7.65 -13.18
C ARG A 118 13.97 7.35 -12.26
N GLN A 119 13.79 8.19 -11.25
CA GLN A 119 12.67 8.07 -10.30
C GLN A 119 11.48 8.87 -10.81
N VAL A 120 10.33 8.23 -10.93
CA VAL A 120 9.10 8.84 -11.45
C VAL A 120 7.98 8.70 -10.44
N SER A 121 7.38 9.82 -10.05
CA SER A 121 6.28 9.84 -9.09
C SER A 121 4.97 9.40 -9.73
N MET A 122 4.21 8.61 -9.00
CA MET A 122 2.86 8.18 -9.35
C MET A 122 1.92 8.36 -8.15
N GLU A 123 0.63 8.21 -8.37
CA GLU A 123 -0.38 8.47 -7.35
C GLU A 123 -0.34 7.49 -6.16
N ASN A 124 0.07 6.25 -6.38
CA ASN A 124 0.29 5.29 -5.29
C ASN A 124 1.21 4.14 -5.71
N THR A 125 1.65 3.36 -4.71
CA THR A 125 2.61 2.29 -4.92
C THR A 125 2.01 1.11 -5.70
N ALA A 126 0.77 0.75 -5.42
CA ALA A 126 0.13 -0.39 -6.09
C ALA A 126 -0.14 -0.12 -7.57
N VAL A 127 -0.57 1.10 -7.91
CA VAL A 127 -0.73 1.54 -9.30
C VAL A 127 0.60 1.52 -10.03
N SER A 128 1.70 1.85 -9.34
CA SER A 128 3.05 1.77 -9.91
C SER A 128 3.42 0.33 -10.28
N ALA A 129 3.10 -0.63 -9.42
CA ALA A 129 3.31 -2.05 -9.69
C ALA A 129 2.48 -2.52 -10.90
N LYS A 130 1.21 -2.10 -10.95
CA LYS A 130 0.32 -2.42 -12.07
C LYS A 130 0.85 -1.88 -13.39
N LYS A 131 1.40 -0.66 -13.37
CA LYS A 131 2.01 -0.04 -14.56
C LYS A 131 3.16 -0.88 -15.10
N VAL A 132 4.03 -1.37 -14.24
CA VAL A 132 5.16 -2.22 -14.65
C VAL A 132 4.66 -3.49 -15.33
N LEU A 133 3.61 -4.11 -14.80
CA LEU A 133 3.01 -5.28 -15.42
C LEU A 133 2.42 -4.96 -16.78
N GLU A 134 1.62 -3.89 -16.89
CA GLU A 134 0.91 -3.53 -18.12
C GLU A 134 1.85 -3.08 -19.24
N ASP A 135 2.88 -2.32 -18.89
CA ASP A 135 3.84 -1.83 -19.89
C ASP A 135 4.76 -2.94 -20.42
N ALA A 136 4.93 -4.02 -19.67
CA ALA A 136 5.74 -5.19 -20.05
C ALA A 136 7.14 -4.82 -20.54
N ASP A 137 7.75 -3.81 -19.92
CA ASP A 137 9.08 -3.30 -20.23
C ASP A 137 10.04 -3.67 -19.09
N VAL A 138 11.01 -4.54 -19.38
CA VAL A 138 11.97 -5.03 -18.37
C VAL A 138 12.87 -3.93 -17.78
N THR A 139 12.90 -2.74 -18.39
CA THR A 139 13.66 -1.61 -17.85
C THR A 139 12.92 -0.84 -16.76
N GLN A 140 11.65 -1.18 -16.52
CA GLN A 140 10.83 -0.55 -15.49
C GLN A 140 10.79 -1.39 -14.21
N ALA A 141 10.81 -0.70 -13.08
CA ALA A 141 10.56 -1.28 -11.77
C ALA A 141 9.61 -0.39 -10.98
N ALA A 142 8.98 -0.96 -9.96
CA ALA A 142 8.14 -0.22 -9.03
C ALA A 142 8.66 -0.42 -7.61
N VAL A 143 8.47 0.59 -6.77
CA VAL A 143 8.63 0.45 -5.33
C VAL A 143 7.23 0.30 -4.73
N ALA A 144 6.96 -0.86 -4.18
CA ALA A 144 5.65 -1.19 -3.61
C ALA A 144 5.80 -2.33 -2.60
N SER A 145 4.67 -2.73 -2.00
CA SER A 145 4.66 -3.87 -1.09
C SER A 145 4.84 -5.19 -1.82
N GLU A 146 5.30 -6.21 -1.11
CA GLU A 146 5.35 -7.57 -1.65
C GLU A 146 3.94 -8.11 -1.96
N ILE A 147 2.91 -7.60 -1.28
CA ILE A 147 1.51 -7.93 -1.57
C ILE A 147 1.16 -7.52 -3.01
N ALA A 148 1.52 -6.30 -3.40
CA ALA A 148 1.34 -5.83 -4.77
C ALA A 148 2.15 -6.69 -5.76
N GLY A 149 3.36 -7.07 -5.38
CA GLY A 149 4.19 -7.96 -6.17
C GLY A 149 3.51 -9.30 -6.45
N LYS A 150 2.96 -9.92 -5.43
CA LYS A 150 2.22 -11.19 -5.58
C LYS A 150 0.98 -11.03 -6.45
N LEU A 151 0.20 -9.98 -6.19
CA LEU A 151 -1.05 -9.73 -6.92
C LEU A 151 -0.81 -9.58 -8.42
N TYR A 152 0.23 -8.87 -8.80
CA TYR A 152 0.53 -8.57 -10.20
C TYR A 152 1.56 -9.51 -10.82
N GLY A 153 1.98 -10.54 -10.10
CA GLY A 153 2.94 -11.53 -10.63
C GLY A 153 4.33 -10.94 -10.89
N LEU A 154 4.72 -9.92 -10.12
CA LEU A 154 6.03 -9.29 -10.24
C LEU A 154 7.07 -10.00 -9.38
N LYS A 155 8.32 -9.92 -9.80
CA LYS A 155 9.46 -10.47 -9.08
C LYS A 155 10.01 -9.43 -8.11
N VAL A 156 10.33 -9.86 -6.89
CA VAL A 156 11.05 -9.03 -5.93
C VAL A 156 12.52 -8.99 -6.33
N LEU A 157 12.96 -7.85 -6.88
CA LEU A 157 14.37 -7.65 -7.25
C LEU A 157 15.23 -7.35 -6.04
N GLN A 158 14.69 -6.59 -5.09
CA GLN A 158 15.33 -6.30 -3.82
C GLN A 158 14.26 -6.07 -2.76
N PRO A 159 14.25 -6.86 -1.66
CA PRO A 159 13.29 -6.65 -0.57
C PRO A 159 13.76 -5.55 0.39
N SER A 160 12.82 -5.01 1.15
CA SER A 160 13.09 -4.12 2.31
C SER A 160 14.06 -2.99 2.00
N ILE A 161 13.76 -2.19 0.97
CA ILE A 161 14.64 -1.11 0.52
C ILE A 161 14.43 0.22 1.26
N ASN A 162 13.40 0.33 2.09
CA ASN A 162 13.17 1.52 2.91
C ASN A 162 14.23 1.61 4.03
N TYR A 163 14.72 2.81 4.29
CA TYR A 163 15.77 3.00 5.30
C TYR A 163 15.26 2.73 6.73
N ASN A 164 14.00 3.06 7.03
CA ASN A 164 13.40 2.79 8.33
C ASN A 164 12.72 1.42 8.32
N LYS A 165 13.41 0.41 8.87
CA LYS A 165 12.91 -0.97 8.92
C LYS A 165 11.80 -1.16 9.97
N ASN A 166 11.57 -0.16 10.84
CA ASN A 166 10.54 -0.20 11.87
C ASN A 166 9.30 0.61 11.49
N ASN A 167 9.13 0.93 10.20
CA ASN A 167 7.97 1.64 9.71
C ASN A 167 6.73 0.74 9.78
N VAL A 168 5.75 1.14 10.58
CA VAL A 168 4.52 0.38 10.83
C VAL A 168 3.33 1.31 10.66
N THR A 169 2.28 0.84 10.01
CA THR A 169 0.98 1.51 9.95
C THR A 169 0.00 0.76 10.83
N ARG A 170 -0.67 1.49 11.71
CA ARG A 170 -1.76 0.96 12.52
C ARG A 170 -3.08 1.22 11.82
N PHE A 171 -3.86 0.16 11.68
CA PHE A 171 -5.19 0.19 11.07
C PHE A 171 -6.24 -0.07 12.13
N ILE A 172 -7.38 0.60 12.01
CA ILE A 172 -8.54 0.32 12.84
C ILE A 172 -9.58 -0.45 12.04
N ILE A 173 -10.31 -1.29 12.75
CA ILE A 173 -11.41 -2.07 12.20
C ILE A 173 -12.70 -1.44 12.73
N LEU A 174 -13.58 -1.06 11.82
CA LEU A 174 -14.83 -0.40 12.13
C LEU A 174 -16.00 -1.31 11.85
N ALA A 175 -17.02 -1.21 12.71
CA ALA A 175 -18.32 -1.84 12.53
C ALA A 175 -19.43 -0.87 12.90
N LYS A 176 -20.63 -1.16 12.47
CA LYS A 176 -21.82 -0.40 12.82
C LYS A 176 -22.26 -0.61 14.26
#